data_e7a872b5dc43d4d79f4dc34f4503d641
#
_entry.id   e7a872b5dc43d4d79f4dc34f4503d641
#
_cell.length_a   1.000
_cell.length_b   1.000
_cell.length_c   1.000
_cell.angle_alpha   90.00
_cell.angle_beta   90.00
_cell.angle_gamma   90.00
#
_symmetry.space_group_name_H-M   'P 1'
#
loop_
_entity.id
_entity.type
_entity.pdbx_description
1 polymer ?
#
loop_
_entity_poly.entity_id
_entity_poly.type
_entity_poly.pdbx_seq_one_letter_code
_entity_poly.pdbx_strand_id
1 'polypeptide(L)'
;MGKISVGINTEYSRSSDKPFEWAVEHAAKMGYKYIEPMVHFGRELMSEAGYFHTVSMFDDPFRIKDACDNAGLTISALQAHGPLGRPEVHGEYIKLAIRTAAEIGAPVVNTDEGLKAKWTTEAEDMVLIKYTLKEASLVAEKRNVKIGLECHAQYSKTPEGLDKLYNLVDSPAIGINLDTGNAYLAGQDVYTWLERVAPRLVHLHAKDISVEHSDKERGKVTGTPVGCACGDGVIDWKRVIDIVKDNTPQDIVFSVECGTPEQAKRSLEHLNNLL
;
A
#
# COMPACT_ATOMS: atom_id res chain seq x y z
N MET A 1 -14.18 -14.69 11.07
CA MET A 1 -12.81 -14.15 11.07
C MET A 1 -12.24 -14.33 9.67
N GLY A 2 -11.70 -13.25 9.10
CA GLY A 2 -11.07 -13.28 7.79
C GLY A 2 -9.75 -14.07 7.81
N LYS A 3 -9.34 -14.54 6.64
CA LYS A 3 -8.05 -15.21 6.46
C LYS A 3 -6.95 -14.16 6.24
N ILE A 4 -5.78 -14.37 6.85
CA ILE A 4 -4.56 -13.61 6.53
C ILE A 4 -3.76 -14.41 5.51
N SER A 5 -3.31 -13.74 4.46
CA SER A 5 -2.40 -14.27 3.45
C SER A 5 -1.17 -13.35 3.33
N VAL A 6 -0.02 -13.91 2.97
CA VAL A 6 1.20 -13.12 2.77
C VAL A 6 1.39 -12.83 1.29
N GLY A 7 1.55 -11.57 0.95
CA GLY A 7 1.86 -11.04 -0.37
C GLY A 7 3.15 -10.22 -0.36
N ILE A 8 3.50 -9.69 -1.51
CA ILE A 8 4.70 -8.87 -1.70
C ILE A 8 4.40 -7.65 -2.58
N ASN A 9 4.85 -6.48 -2.14
CA ASN A 9 4.88 -5.27 -2.96
C ASN A 9 6.10 -5.31 -3.89
N THR A 10 5.97 -4.83 -5.12
CA THR A 10 7.07 -4.88 -6.09
C THR A 10 8.28 -4.01 -5.75
N GLU A 11 8.18 -3.12 -4.77
CA GLU A 11 9.31 -2.32 -4.28
C GLU A 11 10.51 -3.14 -3.79
N TYR A 12 10.31 -4.39 -3.38
CA TYR A 12 11.40 -5.27 -2.96
C TYR A 12 12.48 -5.46 -4.03
N SER A 13 12.12 -5.26 -5.29
CA SER A 13 13.03 -5.41 -6.44
C SER A 13 13.70 -4.09 -6.86
N ARG A 14 13.38 -2.96 -6.21
CA ARG A 14 13.88 -1.63 -6.55
C ARG A 14 15.39 -1.55 -6.66
N SER A 15 16.10 -2.14 -5.70
CA SER A 15 17.58 -2.16 -5.71
C SER A 15 18.19 -3.06 -6.79
N SER A 16 17.41 -3.88 -7.46
CA SER A 16 17.87 -4.81 -8.48
C SER A 16 17.90 -4.21 -9.88
N ASP A 17 17.32 -3.03 -10.10
CA ASP A 17 17.16 -2.37 -11.41
C ASP A 17 16.63 -3.32 -12.50
N LYS A 18 15.60 -4.10 -12.16
CA LYS A 18 14.98 -5.09 -13.04
C LYS A 18 13.56 -4.69 -13.41
N PRO A 19 13.07 -5.10 -14.59
CA PRO A 19 11.71 -4.81 -15.02
C PRO A 19 10.67 -5.55 -14.17
N PHE A 20 9.42 -5.14 -14.30
CA PHE A 20 8.28 -5.68 -13.60
C PHE A 20 8.16 -7.20 -13.73
N GLU A 21 8.33 -7.75 -14.94
CA GLU A 21 8.22 -9.19 -15.20
C GLU A 21 9.25 -9.99 -14.39
N TRP A 22 10.47 -9.47 -14.25
CA TRP A 22 11.47 -10.09 -13.39
C TRP A 22 11.04 -10.10 -11.92
N ALA A 23 10.45 -8.98 -11.45
CA ALA A 23 9.94 -8.91 -10.08
C ALA A 23 8.84 -9.97 -9.85
N VAL A 24 7.91 -10.11 -10.78
CA VAL A 24 6.84 -11.12 -10.71
C VAL A 24 7.40 -12.54 -10.66
N GLU A 25 8.26 -12.90 -11.61
CA GLU A 25 8.88 -14.23 -11.65
C GLU A 25 9.70 -14.53 -10.38
N HIS A 26 10.42 -13.54 -9.88
CA HIS A 26 11.26 -13.71 -8.70
C HIS A 26 10.43 -13.88 -7.42
N ALA A 27 9.34 -13.13 -7.28
CA ALA A 27 8.37 -13.31 -6.19
C ALA A 27 7.79 -14.73 -6.19
N ALA A 28 7.38 -15.24 -7.36
CA ALA A 28 6.87 -16.60 -7.50
C ALA A 28 7.94 -17.66 -7.12
N LYS A 29 9.19 -17.47 -7.56
CA LYS A 29 10.32 -18.37 -7.21
C LYS A 29 10.62 -18.38 -5.70
N MET A 30 10.39 -17.26 -4.99
CA MET A 30 10.51 -17.21 -3.53
C MET A 30 9.36 -17.92 -2.80
N GLY A 31 8.25 -18.22 -3.49
CA GLY A 31 7.10 -18.91 -2.93
C GLY A 31 5.91 -18.04 -2.59
N TYR A 32 5.93 -16.74 -2.91
CA TYR A 32 4.78 -15.87 -2.75
C TYR A 32 3.61 -16.36 -3.62
N LYS A 33 2.38 -16.05 -3.18
CA LYS A 33 1.15 -16.33 -3.92
C LYS A 33 0.37 -15.08 -4.28
N TYR A 34 0.68 -13.97 -3.61
CA TYR A 34 0.05 -12.68 -3.81
C TYR A 34 1.11 -11.63 -4.11
N ILE A 35 0.78 -10.73 -5.03
CA ILE A 35 1.65 -9.63 -5.42
C ILE A 35 0.86 -8.32 -5.51
N GLU A 36 1.51 -7.22 -5.18
CA GLU A 36 0.99 -5.86 -5.30
C GLU A 36 1.89 -5.06 -6.23
N PRO A 37 1.52 -4.93 -7.52
CA PRO A 37 2.23 -4.08 -8.46
C PRO A 37 2.12 -2.60 -8.11
N MET A 38 3.23 -1.87 -8.27
CA MET A 38 3.24 -0.41 -8.28
C MET A 38 2.98 0.09 -9.71
N VAL A 39 2.03 1.02 -9.84
CA VAL A 39 1.70 1.65 -11.12
C VAL A 39 2.01 3.15 -11.10
N HIS A 40 2.18 3.74 -12.28
CA HIS A 40 2.39 5.16 -12.45
C HIS A 40 1.63 5.71 -13.68
N PHE A 41 1.50 7.05 -13.74
CA PHE A 41 0.74 7.76 -14.77
C PHE A 41 1.66 8.38 -15.82
N GLY A 42 2.42 7.55 -16.54
CA GLY A 42 3.24 8.01 -17.64
C GLY A 42 4.70 8.22 -17.28
N ARG A 43 5.18 9.45 -17.18
CA ARG A 43 6.62 9.78 -17.14
C ARG A 43 7.17 10.13 -15.77
N GLU A 44 6.34 10.33 -14.79
CA GLU A 44 6.70 10.92 -13.50
C GLU A 44 7.75 10.13 -12.72
N LEU A 45 7.76 8.82 -12.89
CA LEU A 45 8.74 7.94 -12.23
C LEU A 45 9.83 7.40 -13.18
N MET A 46 9.67 7.57 -14.49
CA MET A 46 10.59 6.98 -15.47
C MET A 46 11.97 7.61 -15.49
N SER A 47 12.13 8.81 -14.94
CA SER A 47 13.42 9.49 -14.82
C SER A 47 14.19 9.10 -13.55
N GLU A 48 13.55 8.42 -12.61
CA GLU A 48 14.13 8.04 -11.34
C GLU A 48 14.79 6.66 -11.44
N ALA A 49 16.06 6.57 -11.05
CA ALA A 49 16.73 5.28 -10.93
C ALA A 49 16.01 4.39 -9.89
N GLY A 50 15.88 3.10 -10.18
CA GLY A 50 15.27 2.14 -9.29
C GLY A 50 13.74 2.02 -9.38
N TYR A 51 13.10 2.59 -10.40
CA TYR A 51 11.66 2.45 -10.65
C TYR A 51 11.29 1.55 -11.83
N PHE A 52 12.22 0.75 -12.32
CA PHE A 52 12.00 -0.17 -13.46
C PHE A 52 10.98 -1.28 -13.16
N HIS A 53 10.70 -1.56 -11.90
CA HIS A 53 9.71 -2.52 -11.43
C HIS A 53 8.26 -2.00 -11.49
N THR A 54 8.07 -0.72 -11.81
CA THR A 54 6.75 -0.10 -11.91
C THR A 54 6.18 -0.21 -13.32
N VAL A 55 4.85 -0.16 -13.44
CA VAL A 55 4.15 -0.28 -14.73
C VAL A 55 3.36 0.98 -15.02
N SER A 56 3.51 1.50 -16.24
CA SER A 56 2.69 2.62 -16.72
C SER A 56 1.25 2.18 -16.94
N MET A 57 0.30 2.97 -16.43
CA MET A 57 -1.12 2.75 -16.72
C MET A 57 -1.54 3.17 -18.14
N PHE A 58 -0.60 3.70 -18.94
CA PHE A 58 -0.80 3.92 -20.38
C PHE A 58 -0.42 2.71 -21.22
N ASP A 59 0.25 1.71 -20.64
CA ASP A 59 0.46 0.42 -21.26
C ASP A 59 -0.83 -0.42 -21.23
N ASP A 60 -0.82 -1.52 -21.96
CA ASP A 60 -1.89 -2.51 -21.90
C ASP A 60 -1.99 -3.09 -20.47
N PRO A 61 -3.12 -2.95 -19.77
CA PRO A 61 -3.29 -3.49 -18.41
C PRO A 61 -3.11 -5.01 -18.37
N PHE A 62 -3.38 -5.72 -19.47
CA PHE A 62 -3.15 -7.16 -19.56
C PHE A 62 -1.67 -7.55 -19.42
N ARG A 63 -0.72 -6.65 -19.70
CA ARG A 63 0.70 -6.90 -19.40
C ARG A 63 0.93 -7.28 -17.93
N ILE A 64 0.27 -6.57 -17.01
CA ILE A 64 0.33 -6.86 -15.57
C ILE A 64 -0.29 -8.22 -15.30
N LYS A 65 -1.51 -8.40 -15.80
CA LYS A 65 -2.28 -9.63 -15.56
C LYS A 65 -1.57 -10.87 -16.10
N ASP A 66 -1.13 -10.84 -17.35
CA ASP A 66 -0.47 -11.97 -18.01
C ASP A 66 0.84 -12.35 -17.31
N ALA A 67 1.64 -11.34 -16.90
CA ALA A 67 2.87 -11.62 -16.15
C ALA A 67 2.57 -12.35 -14.82
N CYS A 68 1.56 -11.89 -14.08
CA CYS A 68 1.17 -12.51 -12.80
C CYS A 68 0.55 -13.89 -13.01
N ASP A 69 -0.37 -14.06 -13.96
CA ASP A 69 -1.03 -15.34 -14.27
C ASP A 69 -0.01 -16.40 -14.71
N ASN A 70 0.92 -16.04 -15.60
CA ASN A 70 1.99 -16.93 -16.06
C ASN A 70 2.92 -17.38 -14.93
N ALA A 71 3.09 -16.54 -13.91
CA ALA A 71 3.89 -16.86 -12.73
C ALA A 71 3.07 -17.56 -11.62
N GLY A 72 1.76 -17.69 -11.77
CA GLY A 72 0.86 -18.29 -10.77
C GLY A 72 0.66 -17.41 -9.55
N LEU A 73 0.74 -16.07 -9.70
CA LEU A 73 0.51 -15.08 -8.65
C LEU A 73 -0.88 -14.44 -8.79
N THR A 74 -1.54 -14.24 -7.67
CA THR A 74 -2.77 -13.45 -7.56
C THR A 74 -2.43 -11.99 -7.23
N ILE A 75 -3.02 -11.05 -7.95
CA ILE A 75 -2.84 -9.63 -7.66
C ILE A 75 -3.70 -9.26 -6.45
N SER A 76 -3.06 -8.81 -5.35
CA SER A 76 -3.75 -8.45 -4.10
C SER A 76 -4.23 -7.00 -4.08
N ALA A 77 -3.49 -6.12 -4.70
CA ALA A 77 -3.79 -4.69 -4.82
C ALA A 77 -2.98 -4.08 -5.95
N LEU A 78 -3.29 -2.83 -6.32
CA LEU A 78 -2.38 -1.93 -7.04
C LEU A 78 -1.95 -0.80 -6.11
N GLN A 79 -0.66 -0.51 -6.06
CA GLN A 79 -0.14 0.66 -5.39
C GLN A 79 -0.13 1.85 -6.35
N ALA A 80 -0.97 2.86 -6.07
CA ALA A 80 -1.20 4.02 -6.95
C ALA A 80 -1.17 5.31 -6.13
N HIS A 81 0.00 5.66 -5.60
CA HIS A 81 0.20 6.86 -4.80
C HIS A 81 0.14 8.13 -5.64
N GLY A 82 -0.32 9.21 -5.01
CA GLY A 82 -0.35 10.53 -5.62
C GLY A 82 -1.15 11.54 -4.81
N PRO A 83 -1.06 12.83 -5.17
CA PRO A 83 -1.61 13.91 -4.35
C PRO A 83 -3.13 14.01 -4.46
N LEU A 84 -3.89 13.36 -3.59
CA LEU A 84 -5.36 13.47 -3.52
C LEU A 84 -5.86 14.91 -3.38
N GLY A 85 -5.06 15.80 -2.75
CA GLY A 85 -5.33 17.23 -2.67
C GLY A 85 -5.13 18.01 -3.99
N ARG A 86 -4.80 17.33 -5.07
CA ARG A 86 -4.58 17.91 -6.41
C ARG A 86 -5.48 17.21 -7.43
N PRO A 87 -6.81 17.47 -7.38
CA PRO A 87 -7.78 16.77 -8.24
C PRO A 87 -7.49 16.93 -9.75
N GLU A 88 -6.87 18.03 -10.17
CA GLU A 88 -6.45 18.28 -11.56
C GLU A 88 -5.33 17.31 -12.03
N VAL A 89 -4.60 16.72 -11.10
CA VAL A 89 -3.54 15.73 -11.38
C VAL A 89 -4.03 14.33 -11.03
N HIS A 90 -4.44 14.14 -9.78
CA HIS A 90 -4.68 12.82 -9.23
C HIS A 90 -6.11 12.30 -9.46
N GLY A 91 -7.08 13.16 -9.75
CA GLY A 91 -8.47 12.74 -9.97
C GLY A 91 -8.62 11.73 -11.11
N GLU A 92 -8.00 11.98 -12.26
CA GLU A 92 -8.02 11.01 -13.39
C GLU A 92 -7.06 9.84 -13.15
N TYR A 93 -5.93 10.08 -12.49
CA TYR A 93 -4.97 9.06 -12.13
C TYR A 93 -5.61 7.94 -11.30
N ILE A 94 -6.23 8.28 -10.17
CA ILE A 94 -6.84 7.28 -9.28
C ILE A 94 -8.03 6.56 -9.94
N LYS A 95 -8.83 7.27 -10.75
CA LYS A 95 -9.92 6.65 -11.51
C LYS A 95 -9.41 5.67 -12.57
N LEU A 96 -8.28 5.98 -13.20
CA LEU A 96 -7.63 5.06 -14.14
C LEU A 96 -7.08 3.84 -13.40
N ALA A 97 -6.40 4.02 -12.26
CA ALA A 97 -5.92 2.92 -11.44
C ALA A 97 -7.04 1.96 -11.01
N ILE A 98 -8.20 2.51 -10.62
CA ILE A 98 -9.38 1.70 -10.27
C ILE A 98 -9.91 0.92 -11.47
N ARG A 99 -9.95 1.52 -12.67
CA ARG A 99 -10.37 0.82 -13.90
C ARG A 99 -9.39 -0.30 -14.26
N THR A 100 -8.11 -0.01 -14.21
CA THR A 100 -7.03 -0.99 -14.44
C THR A 100 -7.13 -2.13 -13.42
N ALA A 101 -7.28 -1.82 -12.14
CA ALA A 101 -7.46 -2.82 -11.09
C ALA A 101 -8.65 -3.76 -11.39
N ALA A 102 -9.79 -3.21 -11.77
CA ALA A 102 -10.96 -4.00 -12.12
C ALA A 102 -10.72 -4.92 -13.34
N GLU A 103 -10.00 -4.46 -14.35
CA GLU A 103 -9.70 -5.25 -15.56
C GLU A 103 -8.73 -6.40 -15.27
N ILE A 104 -7.75 -6.19 -14.40
CA ILE A 104 -6.76 -7.23 -14.08
C ILE A 104 -7.15 -8.09 -12.87
N GLY A 105 -8.29 -7.80 -12.23
CA GLY A 105 -8.80 -8.56 -11.08
C GLY A 105 -8.18 -8.19 -9.73
N ALA A 106 -7.52 -7.02 -9.61
CA ALA A 106 -7.04 -6.52 -8.33
C ALA A 106 -8.21 -5.96 -7.51
N PRO A 107 -8.43 -6.44 -6.27
CA PRO A 107 -9.59 -6.02 -5.47
C PRO A 107 -9.41 -4.66 -4.77
N VAL A 108 -8.17 -4.17 -4.67
CA VAL A 108 -7.83 -2.96 -3.93
C VAL A 108 -6.91 -2.06 -4.76
N VAL A 109 -7.08 -0.75 -4.62
CA VAL A 109 -6.11 0.27 -5.05
C VAL A 109 -5.67 1.04 -3.81
N ASN A 110 -4.40 0.93 -3.45
CA ASN A 110 -3.80 1.64 -2.34
C ASN A 110 -3.30 3.01 -2.79
N THR A 111 -3.58 4.03 -1.98
CA THR A 111 -3.18 5.42 -2.22
C THR A 111 -3.07 6.20 -0.91
N ASP A 112 -2.46 7.37 -0.96
CA ASP A 112 -2.37 8.31 0.15
C ASP A 112 -2.78 9.74 -0.28
N GLU A 113 -2.75 10.70 0.63
CA GLU A 113 -3.06 12.10 0.28
C GLU A 113 -1.91 12.83 -0.42
N GLY A 114 -0.72 12.22 -0.49
CA GLY A 114 0.47 12.80 -1.10
C GLY A 114 1.05 14.00 -0.33
N LEU A 115 1.99 14.67 -0.95
CA LEU A 115 2.64 15.82 -0.34
C LEU A 115 1.70 17.03 -0.27
N LYS A 116 1.63 17.64 0.91
CA LYS A 116 0.90 18.90 1.14
C LYS A 116 1.50 20.03 0.30
N ALA A 117 0.66 20.73 -0.44
CA ALA A 117 1.05 21.95 -1.12
C ALA A 117 1.39 23.06 -0.11
N LYS A 118 2.43 23.85 -0.41
CA LYS A 118 2.90 24.92 0.51
C LYS A 118 1.97 26.13 0.60
N TRP A 119 1.08 26.28 -0.40
CA TRP A 119 0.20 27.45 -0.56
C TRP A 119 -1.26 27.18 -0.19
N THR A 120 -1.59 25.97 0.25
CA THR A 120 -2.93 25.63 0.72
C THR A 120 -3.00 25.54 2.23
N THR A 121 -4.15 25.85 2.78
CA THR A 121 -4.52 25.58 4.16
C THR A 121 -5.04 24.15 4.30
N GLU A 122 -5.06 23.60 5.50
CA GLU A 122 -5.65 22.29 5.76
C GLU A 122 -7.13 22.23 5.35
N ALA A 123 -7.88 23.30 5.59
CA ALA A 123 -9.30 23.36 5.24
C ALA A 123 -9.51 23.26 3.72
N GLU A 124 -8.69 23.92 2.92
CA GLU A 124 -8.71 23.83 1.46
C GLU A 124 -8.30 22.42 0.99
N ASP A 125 -7.25 21.85 1.56
CA ASP A 125 -6.81 20.49 1.23
C ASP A 125 -7.93 19.48 1.50
N MET A 126 -8.63 19.57 2.64
CA MET A 126 -9.73 18.66 2.96
C MET A 126 -10.89 18.75 1.95
N VAL A 127 -11.17 19.95 1.41
CA VAL A 127 -12.18 20.12 0.34
C VAL A 127 -11.73 19.45 -0.95
N LEU A 128 -10.46 19.62 -1.34
CA LEU A 128 -9.89 19.04 -2.55
C LEU A 128 -9.77 17.52 -2.45
N ILE A 129 -9.28 17.01 -1.32
CA ILE A 129 -9.19 15.56 -1.06
C ILE A 129 -10.58 14.92 -1.08
N LYS A 130 -11.56 15.55 -0.41
CA LYS A 130 -12.96 15.10 -0.44
C LYS A 130 -13.50 14.98 -1.85
N TYR A 131 -13.24 15.97 -2.69
CA TYR A 131 -13.67 15.96 -4.09
C TYR A 131 -13.06 14.77 -4.85
N THR A 132 -11.73 14.59 -4.74
CA THR A 132 -11.01 13.49 -5.41
C THR A 132 -11.52 12.13 -4.95
N LEU A 133 -11.64 11.91 -3.64
CA LEU A 133 -12.14 10.65 -3.07
C LEU A 133 -13.59 10.37 -3.48
N LYS A 134 -14.45 11.38 -3.52
CA LYS A 134 -15.84 11.23 -3.95
C LYS A 134 -15.92 10.77 -5.42
N GLU A 135 -15.17 11.43 -6.31
CA GLU A 135 -15.12 11.05 -7.73
C GLU A 135 -14.53 9.64 -7.92
N ALA A 136 -13.50 9.30 -7.17
CA ALA A 136 -12.88 7.97 -7.20
C ALA A 136 -13.83 6.90 -6.69
N SER A 137 -14.51 7.13 -5.57
CA SER A 137 -15.42 6.16 -4.94
C SER A 137 -16.60 5.80 -5.85
N LEU A 138 -17.14 6.73 -6.63
CA LEU A 138 -18.19 6.45 -7.61
C LEU A 138 -17.75 5.43 -8.69
N VAL A 139 -16.49 5.46 -9.07
CA VAL A 139 -15.92 4.49 -10.02
C VAL A 139 -15.65 3.17 -9.31
N ALA A 140 -15.09 3.22 -8.10
CA ALA A 140 -14.72 2.06 -7.30
C ALA A 140 -15.94 1.20 -6.94
N GLU A 141 -17.04 1.82 -6.49
CA GLU A 141 -18.29 1.11 -6.19
C GLU A 141 -18.85 0.35 -7.40
N LYS A 142 -18.89 1.01 -8.57
CA LYS A 142 -19.36 0.38 -9.82
C LYS A 142 -18.50 -0.78 -10.28
N ARG A 143 -17.23 -0.79 -9.90
CA ARG A 143 -16.25 -1.79 -10.33
C ARG A 143 -15.94 -2.83 -9.25
N ASN A 144 -16.56 -2.70 -8.09
CA ASN A 144 -16.30 -3.56 -6.93
C ASN A 144 -14.79 -3.59 -6.54
N VAL A 145 -14.14 -2.43 -6.60
CA VAL A 145 -12.74 -2.23 -6.18
C VAL A 145 -12.75 -1.38 -4.91
N LYS A 146 -11.90 -1.70 -3.94
CA LYS A 146 -11.71 -0.88 -2.73
C LYS A 146 -10.60 0.14 -2.96
N ILE A 147 -10.69 1.26 -2.27
CA ILE A 147 -9.63 2.26 -2.15
C ILE A 147 -9.06 2.13 -0.74
N GLY A 148 -7.81 1.69 -0.63
CA GLY A 148 -7.08 1.60 0.63
C GLY A 148 -6.35 2.91 0.92
N LEU A 149 -6.79 3.68 1.93
CA LEU A 149 -6.09 4.87 2.37
C LEU A 149 -4.92 4.49 3.27
N GLU A 150 -3.72 4.92 2.90
CA GLU A 150 -2.50 4.60 3.62
C GLU A 150 -2.06 5.71 4.57
N CYS A 151 -1.42 5.31 5.67
CA CYS A 151 -0.80 6.22 6.63
C CYS A 151 0.63 6.58 6.18
N HIS A 152 0.76 7.50 5.23
CA HIS A 152 2.05 7.79 4.62
C HIS A 152 2.46 9.27 4.68
N ALA A 153 1.54 10.21 4.63
CA ALA A 153 1.87 11.62 4.41
C ALA A 153 1.44 12.55 5.57
N GLN A 154 1.28 13.83 5.30
CA GLN A 154 1.16 14.88 6.33
C GLN A 154 -0.06 14.73 7.24
N TYR A 155 -1.21 14.35 6.67
CA TYR A 155 -2.46 14.24 7.42
C TYR A 155 -2.66 12.83 7.97
N SER A 156 -2.36 11.81 7.16
CA SER A 156 -2.56 10.40 7.50
C SER A 156 -1.53 9.82 8.50
N LYS A 157 -0.51 10.59 8.91
CA LYS A 157 0.53 10.13 9.86
C LYS A 157 0.07 9.96 11.31
N THR A 158 -1.18 10.27 11.61
CA THR A 158 -1.79 10.05 12.93
C THR A 158 -3.11 9.32 12.80
N PRO A 159 -3.54 8.56 13.83
CA PRO A 159 -4.83 7.89 13.84
C PRO A 159 -6.00 8.84 13.55
N GLU A 160 -6.01 10.02 14.19
CA GLU A 160 -7.06 11.03 14.04
C GLU A 160 -7.07 11.62 12.62
N GLY A 161 -5.88 11.84 12.04
CA GLY A 161 -5.74 12.37 10.69
C GLY A 161 -6.23 11.37 9.64
N LEU A 162 -5.85 10.09 9.76
CA LEU A 162 -6.33 9.05 8.86
C LEU A 162 -7.85 8.84 8.98
N ASP A 163 -8.41 8.86 10.20
CA ASP A 163 -9.85 8.82 10.42
C ASP A 163 -10.56 10.02 9.79
N LYS A 164 -9.96 11.22 9.88
CA LYS A 164 -10.50 12.42 9.23
C LYS A 164 -10.59 12.24 7.72
N LEU A 165 -9.52 11.71 7.08
CA LEU A 165 -9.52 11.43 5.64
C LEU A 165 -10.56 10.37 5.27
N TYR A 166 -10.60 9.26 6.00
CA TYR A 166 -11.57 8.18 5.79
C TYR A 166 -13.03 8.68 5.86
N ASN A 167 -13.33 9.57 6.80
CA ASN A 167 -14.68 10.09 7.02
C ASN A 167 -15.06 11.27 6.09
N LEU A 168 -14.19 11.69 5.17
CA LEU A 168 -14.52 12.76 4.22
C LEU A 168 -15.64 12.36 3.26
N VAL A 169 -15.72 11.07 2.92
CA VAL A 169 -16.72 10.53 1.99
C VAL A 169 -17.34 9.27 2.59
N ASP A 170 -18.65 9.25 2.67
CA ASP A 170 -19.40 8.06 3.06
C ASP A 170 -19.56 7.13 1.84
N SER A 171 -18.66 6.16 1.73
CA SER A 171 -18.64 5.19 0.63
C SER A 171 -18.13 3.83 1.12
N PRO A 172 -18.84 2.75 0.79
CA PRO A 172 -18.40 1.40 1.12
C PRO A 172 -17.14 0.97 0.34
N ALA A 173 -16.74 1.72 -0.69
CA ALA A 173 -15.53 1.44 -1.45
C ALA A 173 -14.26 1.95 -0.75
N ILE A 174 -14.36 2.85 0.24
CA ILE A 174 -13.21 3.38 0.95
C ILE A 174 -12.90 2.49 2.16
N GLY A 175 -11.65 2.09 2.29
CA GLY A 175 -11.10 1.34 3.42
C GLY A 175 -9.74 1.88 3.81
N ILE A 176 -9.05 1.15 4.67
CA ILE A 176 -7.73 1.53 5.18
C ILE A 176 -6.71 0.47 4.76
N ASN A 177 -5.56 0.93 4.28
CA ASN A 177 -4.32 0.18 4.15
C ASN A 177 -3.37 0.68 5.24
N LEU A 178 -3.22 -0.04 6.33
CA LEU A 178 -2.27 0.37 7.38
C LEU A 178 -0.87 -0.14 7.02
N ASP A 179 0.09 0.79 6.89
CA ASP A 179 1.51 0.46 6.85
C ASP A 179 2.07 0.48 8.27
N THR A 180 2.53 -0.68 8.74
CA THR A 180 3.03 -0.86 10.11
C THR A 180 4.32 -0.07 10.37
N GLY A 181 5.20 0.01 9.38
CA GLY A 181 6.47 0.73 9.47
C GLY A 181 6.26 2.25 9.45
N ASN A 182 5.40 2.75 8.55
CA ASN A 182 5.08 4.18 8.47
C ASN A 182 4.38 4.66 9.74
N ALA A 183 3.44 3.88 10.28
CA ALA A 183 2.79 4.17 11.56
C ALA A 183 3.81 4.25 12.71
N TYR A 184 4.73 3.29 12.76
CA TYR A 184 5.79 3.27 13.75
C TYR A 184 6.73 4.48 13.65
N LEU A 185 7.20 4.78 12.43
CA LEU A 185 8.09 5.92 12.16
C LEU A 185 7.43 7.26 12.43
N ALA A 186 6.11 7.37 12.25
CA ALA A 186 5.34 8.55 12.67
C ALA A 186 5.25 8.74 14.19
N GLY A 187 5.86 7.85 14.97
CA GLY A 187 5.89 7.90 16.44
C GLY A 187 4.67 7.29 17.12
N GLN A 188 3.77 6.67 16.36
CA GLN A 188 2.52 6.13 16.87
C GLN A 188 2.71 4.73 17.49
N ASP A 189 1.77 4.31 18.32
CA ASP A 189 1.62 2.91 18.74
C ASP A 189 0.87 2.13 17.64
N VAL A 190 1.61 1.29 16.92
CA VAL A 190 1.12 0.54 15.76
C VAL A 190 -0.05 -0.36 16.15
N TYR A 191 -0.01 -0.96 17.33
CA TYR A 191 -0.98 -1.96 17.76
C TYR A 191 -2.31 -1.32 18.12
N THR A 192 -2.28 -0.26 18.93
CA THR A 192 -3.48 0.53 19.26
C THR A 192 -4.11 1.13 18.01
N TRP A 193 -3.27 1.59 17.06
CA TRP A 193 -3.78 2.11 15.80
C TRP A 193 -4.41 1.02 14.94
N LEU A 194 -3.76 -0.15 14.86
CA LEU A 194 -4.29 -1.30 14.13
C LEU A 194 -5.63 -1.78 14.71
N GLU A 195 -5.77 -1.91 16.04
CA GLU A 195 -7.03 -2.24 16.70
C GLU A 195 -8.15 -1.27 16.30
N ARG A 196 -7.85 0.03 16.25
CA ARG A 196 -8.79 1.09 15.87
C ARG A 196 -9.27 0.98 14.43
N VAL A 197 -8.40 0.58 13.48
CA VAL A 197 -8.72 0.55 12.05
C VAL A 197 -9.09 -0.83 11.53
N ALA A 198 -8.83 -1.90 12.27
CA ALA A 198 -9.01 -3.28 11.85
C ALA A 198 -10.40 -3.59 11.22
N PRO A 199 -11.54 -3.07 11.74
CA PRO A 199 -12.84 -3.29 11.11
C PRO A 199 -12.98 -2.68 9.70
N ARG A 200 -12.12 -1.72 9.35
CA ARG A 200 -12.12 -0.98 8.08
C ARG A 200 -10.93 -1.32 7.19
N LEU A 201 -10.09 -2.25 7.65
CA LEU A 201 -8.88 -2.67 6.95
C LEU A 201 -9.27 -3.38 5.65
N VAL A 202 -8.70 -3.00 4.52
CA VAL A 202 -8.88 -3.66 3.22
C VAL A 202 -7.58 -4.26 2.70
N HIS A 203 -6.46 -3.79 3.22
CA HIS A 203 -5.11 -4.26 2.91
C HIS A 203 -4.16 -3.87 4.05
N LEU A 204 -2.97 -4.46 4.13
CA LEU A 204 -1.95 -4.09 5.10
C LEU A 204 -0.56 -4.14 4.45
N HIS A 205 0.19 -3.04 4.52
CA HIS A 205 1.61 -3.06 4.20
C HIS A 205 2.40 -3.58 5.39
N ALA A 206 2.99 -4.76 5.20
CA ALA A 206 3.81 -5.42 6.20
C ALA A 206 5.25 -4.91 6.08
N LYS A 207 5.51 -3.79 6.73
CA LYS A 207 6.81 -3.11 6.76
C LYS A 207 7.40 -3.16 8.16
N ASP A 208 8.59 -3.69 8.28
CA ASP A 208 9.35 -3.71 9.54
C ASP A 208 10.49 -2.70 9.49
N ILE A 209 10.85 -2.14 10.62
CA ILE A 209 11.86 -1.08 10.73
C ILE A 209 13.02 -1.61 11.58
N SER A 210 14.23 -1.54 11.05
CA SER A 210 15.42 -1.94 11.81
C SER A 210 15.64 -1.05 13.04
N VAL A 211 16.27 -1.59 14.06
CA VAL A 211 16.59 -0.83 15.28
C VAL A 211 17.38 0.43 14.94
N GLU A 212 18.32 0.35 14.00
CA GLU A 212 19.12 1.50 13.57
C GLU A 212 18.26 2.63 12.95
N HIS A 213 17.31 2.28 12.04
CA HIS A 213 16.38 3.25 11.47
C HIS A 213 15.40 3.78 12.53
N SER A 214 14.93 2.91 13.43
CA SER A 214 14.06 3.30 14.53
C SER A 214 14.71 4.40 15.38
N ASP A 215 15.94 4.24 15.79
CA ASP A 215 16.66 5.21 16.62
C ASP A 215 16.88 6.55 15.90
N LYS A 216 17.12 6.50 14.60
CA LYS A 216 17.39 7.69 13.78
C LYS A 216 16.13 8.45 13.34
N GLU A 217 15.07 7.75 12.99
CA GLU A 217 13.97 8.29 12.17
C GLU A 217 12.63 8.37 12.90
N ARG A 218 12.40 7.58 13.95
CA ARG A 218 11.12 7.54 14.66
C ARG A 218 10.68 8.91 15.16
N GLY A 219 9.46 9.32 14.83
CA GLY A 219 8.90 10.64 15.14
C GLY A 219 9.41 11.80 14.26
N LYS A 220 10.29 11.52 13.30
CA LYS A 220 10.90 12.54 12.44
C LYS A 220 10.50 12.43 10.98
N VAL A 221 10.28 11.22 10.50
CA VAL A 221 9.94 10.92 9.11
C VAL A 221 8.72 10.01 9.03
N THR A 222 8.07 10.03 7.88
CA THR A 222 7.10 9.02 7.46
C THR A 222 7.56 8.48 6.11
N GLY A 223 7.28 7.23 5.81
CA GLY A 223 7.55 6.68 4.50
C GLY A 223 9.02 6.53 4.17
N THR A 224 9.83 5.94 5.07
CA THR A 224 11.17 5.51 4.66
C THR A 224 11.04 4.52 3.51
N PRO A 225 11.82 4.68 2.41
CA PRO A 225 11.69 3.83 1.22
C PRO A 225 12.16 2.39 1.47
N VAL A 226 12.88 2.14 2.56
CA VAL A 226 13.49 0.84 2.81
C VAL A 226 13.13 0.34 4.21
N GLY A 227 12.26 -0.70 4.26
CA GLY A 227 12.06 -1.52 5.45
C GLY A 227 13.17 -2.57 5.60
N CYS A 228 13.21 -3.27 6.73
CA CYS A 228 13.98 -4.52 6.88
C CYS A 228 13.06 -5.73 6.65
N ALA A 229 13.61 -6.95 6.78
CA ALA A 229 12.77 -8.13 6.74
C ALA A 229 11.84 -8.17 7.96
N CYS A 230 10.58 -8.56 7.75
CA CYS A 230 9.64 -8.78 8.84
C CYS A 230 10.22 -9.82 9.82
N GLY A 231 10.30 -9.42 11.09
CA GLY A 231 10.92 -10.20 12.15
C GLY A 231 12.39 -9.85 12.46
N ASP A 232 13.03 -9.03 11.63
CA ASP A 232 14.38 -8.51 11.91
C ASP A 232 14.35 -7.11 12.54
N GLY A 233 13.16 -6.51 12.65
CA GLY A 233 13.01 -5.16 13.13
C GLY A 233 12.30 -5.06 14.47
N VAL A 234 11.56 -3.97 14.65
CA VAL A 234 10.94 -3.60 15.93
C VAL A 234 9.46 -3.95 16.02
N ILE A 235 8.85 -4.46 14.95
CA ILE A 235 7.42 -4.79 14.92
C ILE A 235 7.19 -6.20 15.46
N ASP A 236 6.32 -6.33 16.46
CA ASP A 236 5.85 -7.63 16.97
C ASP A 236 4.77 -8.20 16.03
N TRP A 237 5.20 -9.02 15.08
CA TRP A 237 4.32 -9.60 14.05
C TRP A 237 3.29 -10.55 14.62
N LYS A 238 3.61 -11.26 15.71
CA LYS A 238 2.61 -12.10 16.37
C LYS A 238 1.45 -11.25 16.88
N ARG A 239 1.73 -10.13 17.52
CA ARG A 239 0.69 -9.21 18.01
C ARG A 239 -0.10 -8.57 16.87
N VAL A 240 0.55 -8.19 15.76
CA VAL A 240 -0.13 -7.69 14.56
C VAL A 240 -1.11 -8.73 14.01
N ILE A 241 -0.66 -9.98 13.87
CA ILE A 241 -1.48 -11.09 13.38
C ILE A 241 -2.67 -11.34 14.30
N ASP A 242 -2.46 -11.40 15.61
CA ASP A 242 -3.52 -11.63 16.60
C ASP A 242 -4.58 -10.52 16.51
N ILE A 243 -4.18 -9.25 16.47
CA ILE A 243 -5.11 -8.11 16.33
C ILE A 243 -5.96 -8.23 15.06
N VAL A 244 -5.34 -8.51 13.92
CA VAL A 244 -6.07 -8.64 12.65
C VAL A 244 -7.01 -9.84 12.68
N LYS A 245 -6.57 -10.99 13.19
CA LYS A 245 -7.43 -12.18 13.36
C LYS A 245 -8.66 -11.86 14.19
N ASP A 246 -8.51 -11.15 15.30
CA ASP A 246 -9.58 -10.93 16.26
C ASP A 246 -10.56 -9.83 15.82
N ASN A 247 -10.11 -8.83 15.06
CA ASN A 247 -10.87 -7.61 14.81
C ASN A 247 -11.23 -7.35 13.35
N THR A 248 -10.74 -8.17 12.38
CA THR A 248 -10.98 -7.95 10.95
C THR A 248 -11.89 -9.05 10.41
N PRO A 249 -13.11 -8.71 9.93
CA PRO A 249 -14.06 -9.71 9.44
C PRO A 249 -13.74 -10.24 8.04
N GLN A 250 -13.02 -9.48 7.21
CA GLN A 250 -12.67 -9.81 5.82
C GLN A 250 -11.29 -10.44 5.70
N ASP A 251 -11.06 -11.11 4.57
CA ASP A 251 -9.72 -11.61 4.21
C ASP A 251 -8.77 -10.45 3.94
N ILE A 252 -7.53 -10.54 4.47
CA ILE A 252 -6.51 -9.51 4.35
C ILE A 252 -5.23 -10.10 3.78
N VAL A 253 -4.61 -9.38 2.85
CA VAL A 253 -3.25 -9.66 2.40
C VAL A 253 -2.29 -8.73 3.17
N PHE A 254 -1.31 -9.33 3.82
CA PHE A 254 -0.14 -8.65 4.35
C PHE A 254 0.87 -8.54 3.21
N SER A 255 0.91 -7.39 2.55
CA SER A 255 1.84 -7.12 1.46
C SER A 255 3.18 -6.66 2.04
N VAL A 256 4.19 -7.52 1.98
CA VAL A 256 5.53 -7.21 2.49
C VAL A 256 6.12 -6.06 1.71
N GLU A 257 6.56 -5.01 2.42
CA GLU A 257 7.27 -3.88 1.86
C GLU A 257 8.69 -3.82 2.44
N CYS A 258 9.67 -4.15 1.61
CA CYS A 258 11.07 -4.22 1.99
C CYS A 258 11.98 -3.86 0.80
N GLY A 259 13.28 -3.69 1.03
CA GLY A 259 14.19 -3.11 0.05
C GLY A 259 14.98 -4.11 -0.79
N THR A 260 14.97 -5.41 -0.46
CA THR A 260 15.77 -6.42 -1.18
C THR A 260 15.07 -7.78 -1.30
N PRO A 261 15.44 -8.59 -2.32
CA PRO A 261 14.93 -9.95 -2.45
C PRO A 261 15.22 -10.86 -1.24
N GLU A 262 16.36 -10.69 -0.60
CA GLU A 262 16.75 -11.46 0.59
C GLU A 262 15.83 -11.13 1.77
N GLN A 263 15.51 -9.85 1.96
CA GLN A 263 14.55 -9.41 2.98
C GLN A 263 13.15 -9.96 2.67
N ALA A 264 12.72 -9.92 1.41
CA ALA A 264 11.44 -10.45 0.97
C ALA A 264 11.31 -11.95 1.31
N LYS A 265 12.33 -12.75 1.00
CA LYS A 265 12.32 -14.18 1.31
C LYS A 265 12.21 -14.45 2.80
N ARG A 266 13.01 -13.79 3.63
CA ARG A 266 12.99 -13.95 5.09
C ARG A 266 11.64 -13.48 5.68
N SER A 267 11.07 -12.40 5.18
CA SER A 267 9.74 -11.93 5.59
C SER A 267 8.66 -12.97 5.35
N LEU A 268 8.66 -13.59 4.16
CA LEU A 268 7.72 -14.66 3.83
C LEU A 268 7.83 -15.84 4.79
N GLU A 269 9.05 -16.29 5.04
CA GLU A 269 9.33 -17.40 5.95
C GLU A 269 8.87 -17.07 7.39
N HIS A 270 9.20 -15.89 7.88
CA HIS A 270 8.84 -15.45 9.23
C HIS A 270 7.32 -15.34 9.41
N LEU A 271 6.63 -14.64 8.51
CA LEU A 271 5.19 -14.44 8.61
C LEU A 271 4.40 -15.75 8.47
N ASN A 272 4.81 -16.64 7.55
CA ASN A 272 4.16 -17.94 7.39
C ASN A 272 4.35 -18.85 8.61
N ASN A 273 5.45 -18.73 9.35
CA ASN A 273 5.67 -19.49 10.59
C ASN A 273 4.78 -19.02 11.74
N LEU A 274 4.24 -17.80 11.69
CA LEU A 274 3.37 -17.22 12.70
C LEU A 274 1.87 -17.42 12.39
N LEU A 275 1.51 -17.67 11.12
CA LEU A 275 0.12 -17.82 10.65
C LEU A 275 -0.39 -19.25 10.87
#